data_39649251e4b05683a5dcc1cad5ce6662
#
_entry.id   39649251e4b05683a5dcc1cad5ce6662
#
_cell.length_a   1.000
_cell.length_b   1.000
_cell.length_c   1.000
_cell.angle_alpha   90.00
_cell.angle_beta   90.00
_cell.angle_gamma   90.00
#
_symmetry.space_group_name_H-M   'P 1'
#
loop_
_entity.id
_entity.type
_entity.pdbx_description
1 polymer ?
#
loop_
_entity_poly.entity_id
_entity_poly.type
_entity_poly.pdbx_seq_one_letter_code
_entity_poly.pdbx_strand_id
1 'polypeptide(L)'
;TRTIETGNLFLARKGENFDGHAFLKKACEDGASGVILSDASFAAEVPSDVSAFLVKDTKKALEDLAHFHRMRFHVPVIGITGSNGKTTTKDMTTALLSSRIHVCATQKNFNNEIGLSMTLLSMTKETEVCVVEMGMRGFGQIAELCAIASPTIGIVTNVGTSHIGILGSQENIAKAKAELIEALPKDGTAILNGDDPFVKAMGDSFEGRVISY
;
A
#
# COMPACT_ATOMS: atom_id res chain seq x y z
N THR A 1 -13.74 7.75 12.01
CA THR A 1 -14.17 8.71 13.08
C THR A 1 -13.62 8.37 14.47
N ARG A 2 -13.36 7.10 14.83
CA ARG A 2 -12.92 6.72 16.19
C ARG A 2 -11.58 7.34 16.63
N THR A 3 -10.76 7.80 15.69
CA THR A 3 -9.42 8.32 15.91
C THR A 3 -9.23 9.69 15.25
N ILE A 4 -10.32 10.40 14.99
CA ILE A 4 -10.23 11.76 14.45
C ILE A 4 -9.68 12.70 15.52
N GLU A 5 -8.75 13.52 15.09
CA GLU A 5 -8.15 14.61 15.86
C GLU A 5 -8.37 15.92 15.12
N THR A 6 -8.35 17.04 15.85
CA THR A 6 -8.47 18.37 15.25
C THR A 6 -7.40 18.57 14.16
N GLY A 7 -7.84 18.99 12.98
CA GLY A 7 -6.98 19.18 11.82
C GLY A 7 -6.93 18.00 10.85
N ASN A 8 -7.53 16.87 11.21
CA ASN A 8 -7.55 15.71 10.32
C ASN A 8 -8.45 15.94 9.10
N LEU A 9 -8.13 15.24 8.01
CA LEU A 9 -8.96 15.10 6.83
C LEU A 9 -9.77 13.80 6.95
N PHE A 10 -11.10 13.89 6.90
CA PHE A 10 -11.98 12.72 6.88
C PHE A 10 -12.28 12.31 5.45
N LEU A 11 -12.13 11.01 5.14
CA LEU A 11 -12.48 10.45 3.84
C LEU A 11 -13.70 9.53 3.97
N ALA A 12 -14.82 9.92 3.34
CA ALA A 12 -16.08 9.18 3.35
C ALA A 12 -16.02 8.01 2.35
N ARG A 13 -15.46 6.87 2.80
CA ARG A 13 -15.35 5.68 1.96
C ARG A 13 -16.70 4.98 1.84
N LYS A 14 -17.07 4.60 0.62
CA LYS A 14 -18.20 3.71 0.33
C LYS A 14 -17.69 2.29 0.08
N GLY A 15 -18.18 1.32 0.84
CA GLY A 15 -17.94 -0.12 0.65
C GLY A 15 -19.24 -0.84 0.31
N GLU A 16 -19.20 -2.15 0.08
CA GLU A 16 -20.38 -2.95 -0.28
C GLU A 16 -21.49 -2.91 0.78
N ASN A 17 -21.11 -2.95 2.07
CA ASN A 17 -22.05 -3.00 3.20
C ASN A 17 -21.92 -1.78 4.14
N PHE A 18 -21.27 -0.71 3.69
CA PHE A 18 -20.94 0.42 4.54
C PHE A 18 -20.79 1.69 3.70
N ASP A 19 -21.42 2.77 4.17
CA ASP A 19 -21.27 4.09 3.58
C ASP A 19 -20.69 5.07 4.62
N GLY A 20 -19.46 5.52 4.37
CA GLY A 20 -18.74 6.46 5.22
C GLY A 20 -19.40 7.84 5.30
N HIS A 21 -20.20 8.21 4.30
CA HIS A 21 -20.88 9.51 4.27
C HIS A 21 -21.82 9.67 5.48
N ALA A 22 -22.43 8.59 5.98
CA ALA A 22 -23.26 8.60 7.20
C ALA A 22 -22.51 9.09 8.47
N PHE A 23 -21.18 9.13 8.45
CA PHE A 23 -20.36 9.59 9.57
C PHE A 23 -19.78 10.99 9.38
N LEU A 24 -20.15 11.68 8.31
CA LEU A 24 -19.58 12.96 7.91
C LEU A 24 -19.83 14.03 8.98
N LYS A 25 -21.08 14.17 9.43
CA LYS A 25 -21.46 15.11 10.50
C LYS A 25 -20.64 14.87 11.77
N LYS A 26 -20.57 13.61 12.20
CA LYS A 26 -19.79 13.26 13.39
C LYS A 26 -18.30 13.52 13.19
N ALA A 27 -17.76 13.29 12.02
CA ALA A 27 -16.35 13.58 11.72
C ALA A 27 -16.04 15.08 11.85
N CYS A 28 -16.94 15.95 11.39
CA CYS A 28 -16.81 17.40 11.56
C CYS A 28 -16.91 17.80 13.07
N GLU A 29 -17.90 17.25 13.79
CA GLU A 29 -18.05 17.48 15.25
C GLU A 29 -16.81 17.03 16.03
N ASP A 30 -16.16 15.93 15.61
CA ASP A 30 -14.95 15.39 16.24
C ASP A 30 -13.66 16.16 15.84
N GLY A 31 -13.74 17.20 15.00
CA GLY A 31 -12.66 18.13 14.69
C GLY A 31 -11.99 17.94 13.32
N ALA A 32 -12.63 17.25 12.38
CA ALA A 32 -12.11 17.20 11.00
C ALA A 32 -12.09 18.60 10.39
N SER A 33 -10.94 19.03 9.85
CA SER A 33 -10.77 20.31 9.15
C SER A 33 -11.15 20.26 7.67
N GLY A 34 -11.32 19.05 7.15
CA GLY A 34 -11.76 18.82 5.77
C GLY A 34 -12.35 17.45 5.60
N VAL A 35 -13.16 17.30 4.55
CA VAL A 35 -13.82 16.05 4.20
C VAL A 35 -13.66 15.77 2.70
N ILE A 36 -13.41 14.51 2.35
CA ILE A 36 -13.45 14.01 0.98
C ILE A 36 -14.70 13.14 0.85
N LEU A 37 -15.56 13.44 -0.10
CA LEU A 37 -16.84 12.79 -0.32
C LEU A 37 -17.06 12.53 -1.83
N SER A 38 -17.83 11.48 -2.15
CA SER A 38 -18.19 11.14 -3.52
C SER A 38 -19.68 11.33 -3.84
N ASP A 39 -20.47 11.67 -2.84
CA ASP A 39 -21.90 11.94 -2.99
C ASP A 39 -22.20 13.40 -2.63
N ALA A 40 -22.58 14.18 -3.66
CA ALA A 40 -22.86 15.61 -3.51
C ALA A 40 -24.06 15.91 -2.59
N SER A 41 -24.97 14.97 -2.37
CA SER A 41 -26.12 15.16 -1.48
C SER A 41 -25.69 15.42 -0.02
N PHE A 42 -24.53 14.91 0.39
CA PHE A 42 -23.96 15.13 1.72
C PHE A 42 -23.18 16.45 1.85
N ALA A 43 -22.93 17.15 0.76
CA ALA A 43 -22.16 18.41 0.82
C ALA A 43 -22.85 19.50 1.65
N ALA A 44 -24.19 19.49 1.69
CA ALA A 44 -24.98 20.43 2.50
C ALA A 44 -24.88 20.17 4.02
N GLU A 45 -24.41 18.99 4.43
CA GLU A 45 -24.19 18.62 5.85
C GLU A 45 -22.83 19.09 6.37
N VAL A 46 -21.93 19.55 5.50
CA VAL A 46 -20.59 20.02 5.89
C VAL A 46 -20.68 21.43 6.42
N PRO A 47 -20.21 21.72 7.65
CA PRO A 47 -20.16 23.07 8.19
C PRO A 47 -19.32 24.00 7.31
N SER A 48 -19.65 25.29 7.30
CA SER A 48 -18.99 26.29 6.42
C SER A 48 -17.52 26.54 6.72
N ASP A 49 -17.06 26.16 7.90
CA ASP A 49 -15.68 26.24 8.37
C ASP A 49 -14.86 24.98 8.06
N VAL A 50 -15.48 23.93 7.51
CA VAL A 50 -14.85 22.68 7.11
C VAL A 50 -14.72 22.61 5.58
N SER A 51 -13.54 22.35 5.06
CA SER A 51 -13.31 22.23 3.62
C SER A 51 -13.92 20.93 3.06
N ALA A 52 -14.77 21.02 2.03
CA ALA A 52 -15.37 19.88 1.35
C ALA A 52 -14.74 19.65 -0.02
N PHE A 53 -14.26 18.43 -0.27
CA PHE A 53 -13.70 18.00 -1.55
C PHE A 53 -14.60 16.94 -2.17
N LEU A 54 -15.34 17.30 -3.21
CA LEU A 54 -16.15 16.36 -3.97
C LEU A 54 -15.30 15.68 -5.03
N VAL A 55 -15.22 14.35 -4.97
CA VAL A 55 -14.47 13.50 -5.90
C VAL A 55 -15.38 12.46 -6.56
N LYS A 56 -14.96 11.86 -7.67
CA LYS A 56 -15.74 10.80 -8.33
C LYS A 56 -15.68 9.48 -7.54
N ASP A 57 -14.54 9.19 -6.96
CA ASP A 57 -14.26 7.96 -6.22
C ASP A 57 -13.31 8.27 -5.06
N THR A 58 -13.80 8.03 -3.83
CA THR A 58 -13.00 8.30 -2.62
C THR A 58 -11.86 7.29 -2.43
N LYS A 59 -11.98 6.04 -2.91
CA LYS A 59 -10.89 5.08 -2.91
C LYS A 59 -9.75 5.58 -3.79
N LYS A 60 -10.05 5.94 -5.04
CA LYS A 60 -9.06 6.48 -5.98
C LYS A 60 -8.44 7.77 -5.46
N ALA A 61 -9.22 8.65 -4.84
CA ALA A 61 -8.70 9.88 -4.23
C ALA A 61 -7.69 9.59 -3.11
N LEU A 62 -7.93 8.55 -2.28
CA LEU A 62 -6.98 8.12 -1.26
C LEU A 62 -5.68 7.62 -1.87
N GLU A 63 -5.76 6.78 -2.90
CA GLU A 63 -4.62 6.22 -3.62
C GLU A 63 -3.77 7.32 -4.28
N ASP A 64 -4.44 8.25 -4.97
CA ASP A 64 -3.77 9.38 -5.63
C ASP A 64 -3.09 10.32 -4.62
N LEU A 65 -3.75 10.57 -3.48
CA LEU A 65 -3.19 11.37 -2.40
C LEU A 65 -1.96 10.68 -1.79
N ALA A 66 -2.04 9.36 -1.57
CA ALA A 66 -0.93 8.58 -1.04
C ALA A 66 0.25 8.52 -2.01
N HIS A 67 -0.03 8.30 -3.30
CA HIS A 67 0.99 8.34 -4.34
C HIS A 67 1.64 9.72 -4.44
N PHE A 68 0.84 10.79 -4.51
CA PHE A 68 1.36 12.16 -4.53
C PHE A 68 2.24 12.44 -3.31
N HIS A 69 1.80 12.06 -2.11
CA HIS A 69 2.58 12.23 -0.89
C HIS A 69 3.90 11.43 -0.95
N ARG A 70 3.85 10.15 -1.40
CA ARG A 70 5.01 9.28 -1.59
C ARG A 70 6.06 9.92 -2.51
N MET A 71 5.63 10.51 -3.63
CA MET A 71 6.52 11.11 -4.62
C MET A 71 7.26 12.37 -4.12
N ARG A 72 6.88 12.92 -2.99
CA ARG A 72 7.61 14.02 -2.33
C ARG A 72 8.89 13.57 -1.63
N PHE A 73 9.10 12.26 -1.48
CA PHE A 73 10.24 11.67 -0.77
C PHE A 73 11.13 10.91 -1.73
N HIS A 74 12.42 11.25 -1.75
CA HIS A 74 13.44 10.56 -2.53
C HIS A 74 14.14 9.47 -1.72
N VAL A 75 13.34 8.60 -1.09
CA VAL A 75 13.81 7.51 -0.24
C VAL A 75 13.46 6.16 -0.85
N PRO A 76 14.24 5.10 -0.58
CA PRO A 76 13.88 3.74 -1.01
C PRO A 76 12.52 3.31 -0.46
N VAL A 77 11.74 2.61 -1.29
CA VAL A 77 10.57 1.88 -0.86
C VAL A 77 10.78 0.40 -1.14
N ILE A 78 10.68 -0.40 -0.09
CA ILE A 78 10.84 -1.85 -0.12
C ILE A 78 9.45 -2.47 -0.14
N GLY A 79 9.04 -3.02 -1.29
CA GLY A 79 7.83 -3.82 -1.41
C GLY A 79 8.11 -5.29 -1.07
N ILE A 80 7.26 -5.90 -0.25
CA ILE A 80 7.42 -7.29 0.18
C ILE A 80 6.15 -8.08 -0.12
N THR A 81 6.26 -9.10 -0.95
CA THR A 81 5.16 -10.05 -1.23
C THR A 81 5.59 -11.49 -1.07
N GLY A 82 4.65 -12.41 -1.20
CA GLY A 82 4.85 -13.86 -1.12
C GLY A 82 3.60 -14.56 -0.60
N SER A 83 3.56 -15.88 -0.69
CA SER A 83 2.44 -16.66 -0.13
C SER A 83 2.49 -16.68 1.38
N ASN A 84 3.67 -16.93 1.95
CA ASN A 84 3.93 -16.97 3.40
C ASN A 84 5.14 -16.11 3.74
N GLY A 85 5.29 -15.70 4.99
CA GLY A 85 6.48 -15.02 5.50
C GLY A 85 6.54 -13.52 5.23
N LYS A 86 5.60 -12.91 4.51
CA LYS A 86 5.57 -11.47 4.23
C LYS A 86 5.72 -10.61 5.49
N THR A 87 4.83 -10.81 6.45
CA THR A 87 4.81 -10.03 7.69
C THR A 87 6.08 -10.23 8.51
N THR A 88 6.55 -11.46 8.62
CA THR A 88 7.82 -11.77 9.32
C THR A 88 9.00 -11.07 8.64
N THR A 89 9.10 -11.17 7.32
CA THR A 89 10.17 -10.50 6.54
C THR A 89 10.08 -8.98 6.70
N LYS A 90 8.87 -8.40 6.60
CA LYS A 90 8.63 -6.98 6.85
C LYS A 90 9.07 -6.57 8.26
N ASP A 91 8.67 -7.32 9.29
CA ASP A 91 8.99 -7.00 10.69
C ASP A 91 10.51 -7.10 10.96
N MET A 92 11.17 -8.16 10.45
CA MET A 92 12.63 -8.31 10.57
C MET A 92 13.39 -7.21 9.81
N THR A 93 12.99 -6.91 8.59
CA THR A 93 13.59 -5.82 7.79
C THR A 93 13.42 -4.48 8.50
N THR A 94 12.22 -4.20 9.00
CA THR A 94 11.94 -2.98 9.77
C THR A 94 12.80 -2.89 11.02
N ALA A 95 12.87 -3.95 11.82
CA ALA A 95 13.64 -3.97 13.06
C ALA A 95 15.15 -3.76 12.81
N LEU A 96 15.70 -4.40 11.79
CA LEU A 96 17.11 -4.25 11.42
C LEU A 96 17.41 -2.81 10.96
N LEU A 97 16.62 -2.27 10.06
CA LEU A 97 16.83 -0.91 9.55
C LEU A 97 16.61 0.16 10.62
N SER A 98 15.57 -0.01 11.47
CA SER A 98 15.26 0.94 12.55
C SER A 98 16.37 1.05 13.61
N SER A 99 17.33 0.12 13.62
CA SER A 99 18.52 0.23 14.49
C SER A 99 19.48 1.34 14.05
N ARG A 100 19.32 1.88 12.84
CA ARG A 100 20.26 2.84 12.24
C ARG A 100 19.61 4.03 11.56
N ILE A 101 18.38 3.88 11.05
CA ILE A 101 17.67 4.88 10.23
C ILE A 101 16.18 4.95 10.61
N HIS A 102 15.52 6.02 10.21
CA HIS A 102 14.09 6.21 10.43
C HIS A 102 13.26 5.45 9.38
N VAL A 103 12.55 4.43 9.84
CA VAL A 103 11.74 3.54 8.99
C VAL A 103 10.26 3.85 9.12
N CYS A 104 9.59 4.11 8.00
CA CYS A 104 8.15 4.03 7.88
C CYS A 104 7.77 2.61 7.43
N ALA A 105 6.83 1.93 8.10
CA ALA A 105 6.49 0.54 7.73
C ALA A 105 5.01 0.23 7.90
N THR A 106 4.51 -0.68 7.05
CA THR A 106 3.17 -1.24 7.18
C THR A 106 2.94 -1.79 8.58
N GLN A 107 1.92 -1.27 9.24
CA GLN A 107 1.53 -1.76 10.56
C GLN A 107 0.60 -2.96 10.45
N LYS A 108 0.76 -3.95 11.33
CA LYS A 108 -0.04 -5.18 11.35
C LYS A 108 -0.05 -5.84 9.97
N ASN A 109 -1.24 -6.17 9.47
CA ASN A 109 -1.51 -6.78 8.15
C ASN A 109 -2.20 -5.79 7.20
N PHE A 110 -1.94 -4.49 7.29
CA PHE A 110 -2.51 -3.46 6.42
C PHE A 110 -1.85 -3.48 5.04
N ASN A 111 -2.00 -4.61 4.33
CA ASN A 111 -1.30 -4.96 3.09
C ASN A 111 -2.16 -4.84 1.83
N ASN A 112 -3.32 -4.20 1.93
CA ASN A 112 -4.19 -3.84 0.82
C ASN A 112 -4.02 -2.35 0.43
N GLU A 113 -4.75 -1.90 -0.59
CA GLU A 113 -4.67 -0.53 -1.13
C GLU A 113 -4.91 0.55 -0.07
N ILE A 114 -5.83 0.33 0.87
CA ILE A 114 -6.12 1.29 1.93
C ILE A 114 -4.99 1.33 2.97
N GLY A 115 -4.57 0.15 3.44
CA GLY A 115 -3.52 0.04 4.44
C GLY A 115 -2.18 0.54 3.92
N LEU A 116 -1.87 0.24 2.66
CA LEU A 116 -0.69 0.77 1.97
C LEU A 116 -0.76 2.30 1.86
N SER A 117 -1.89 2.86 1.41
CA SER A 117 -2.08 4.31 1.30
C SER A 117 -1.90 5.00 2.66
N MET A 118 -2.49 4.45 3.72
CA MET A 118 -2.32 4.98 5.08
C MET A 118 -0.85 4.91 5.56
N THR A 119 -0.13 3.84 5.21
CA THR A 119 1.29 3.72 5.51
C THR A 119 2.10 4.81 4.80
N LEU A 120 1.86 5.02 3.51
CA LEU A 120 2.57 6.06 2.75
C LEU A 120 2.26 7.46 3.26
N LEU A 121 1.00 7.75 3.60
CA LEU A 121 0.60 9.04 4.18
C LEU A 121 1.18 9.31 5.56
N SER A 122 1.68 8.28 6.26
CA SER A 122 2.40 8.44 7.54
C SER A 122 3.89 8.77 7.39
N MET A 123 4.42 8.80 6.16
CA MET A 123 5.81 9.22 5.91
C MET A 123 5.99 10.69 6.32
N THR A 124 7.11 10.97 6.98
CA THR A 124 7.49 12.33 7.41
C THR A 124 8.85 12.69 6.81
N LYS A 125 9.28 13.93 7.01
CA LYS A 125 10.61 14.39 6.55
C LYS A 125 11.79 13.63 7.17
N GLU A 126 11.54 12.95 8.28
CA GLU A 126 12.53 12.10 8.96
C GLU A 126 12.61 10.71 8.35
N THR A 127 11.62 10.30 7.52
CA THR A 127 11.60 8.97 6.91
C THR A 127 12.77 8.81 5.94
N GLU A 128 13.60 7.79 6.16
CA GLU A 128 14.75 7.46 5.31
C GLU A 128 14.53 6.20 4.47
N VAL A 129 13.56 5.36 4.84
CA VAL A 129 13.13 4.19 4.08
C VAL A 129 11.66 3.86 4.40
N CYS A 130 10.92 3.37 3.42
CA CYS A 130 9.57 2.86 3.64
C CYS A 130 9.52 1.36 3.32
N VAL A 131 8.96 0.55 4.24
CA VAL A 131 8.81 -0.91 4.08
C VAL A 131 7.33 -1.25 4.02
N VAL A 132 6.87 -1.72 2.87
CA VAL A 132 5.45 -2.00 2.64
C VAL A 132 5.20 -3.47 2.35
N GLU A 133 4.25 -4.05 3.09
CA GLU A 133 3.74 -5.38 2.81
C GLU A 133 2.66 -5.30 1.72
N MET A 134 2.77 -6.14 0.70
CA MET A 134 1.86 -6.19 -0.44
C MET A 134 1.15 -7.54 -0.51
N GLY A 135 -0.15 -7.53 -0.14
CA GLY A 135 -1.03 -8.70 -0.23
C GLY A 135 -1.81 -8.71 -1.54
N MET A 136 -2.24 -9.90 -1.97
CA MET A 136 -3.12 -10.05 -3.13
C MET A 136 -4.05 -11.23 -2.96
N ARG A 137 -5.16 -11.21 -3.69
CA ARG A 137 -6.09 -12.32 -3.87
C ARG A 137 -6.23 -12.72 -5.36
N GLY A 138 -5.83 -11.84 -6.28
CA GLY A 138 -5.96 -12.01 -7.73
C GLY A 138 -4.92 -11.21 -8.49
N PHE A 139 -4.94 -11.36 -9.81
CA PHE A 139 -4.10 -10.62 -10.74
C PHE A 139 -4.35 -9.10 -10.66
N GLY A 140 -3.33 -8.31 -10.96
CA GLY A 140 -3.37 -6.85 -11.02
C GLY A 140 -3.32 -6.16 -9.66
N GLN A 141 -3.54 -6.88 -8.56
CA GLN A 141 -3.59 -6.26 -7.23
C GLN A 141 -2.21 -5.83 -6.71
N ILE A 142 -1.16 -6.61 -6.98
CA ILE A 142 0.21 -6.20 -6.66
C ILE A 142 0.63 -5.02 -7.55
N ALA A 143 0.27 -5.05 -8.84
CA ALA A 143 0.54 -3.94 -9.75
C ALA A 143 -0.17 -2.64 -9.28
N GLU A 144 -1.43 -2.71 -8.82
CA GLU A 144 -2.15 -1.59 -8.22
C GLU A 144 -1.39 -1.02 -7.00
N LEU A 145 -0.95 -1.89 -6.09
CA LEU A 145 -0.16 -1.47 -4.92
C LEU A 145 1.19 -0.85 -5.32
N CYS A 146 1.84 -1.39 -6.34
CA CYS A 146 3.08 -0.84 -6.88
C CYS A 146 2.87 0.53 -7.52
N ALA A 147 1.76 0.73 -8.24
CA ALA A 147 1.41 2.03 -8.82
C ALA A 147 1.25 3.12 -7.75
N ILE A 148 0.74 2.76 -6.56
CA ILE A 148 0.60 3.69 -5.43
C ILE A 148 1.96 3.93 -4.76
N ALA A 149 2.73 2.85 -4.48
CA ALA A 149 3.95 2.91 -3.65
C ALA A 149 5.21 3.28 -4.42
N SER A 150 5.27 3.01 -5.72
CA SER A 150 6.48 3.14 -6.56
C SER A 150 7.71 2.53 -5.87
N PRO A 151 7.73 1.18 -5.65
CA PRO A 151 8.83 0.53 -4.96
C PRO A 151 10.11 0.58 -5.81
N THR A 152 11.26 0.70 -5.13
CA THR A 152 12.59 0.63 -5.75
C THR A 152 13.30 -0.67 -5.42
N ILE A 153 12.82 -1.38 -4.40
CA ILE A 153 13.32 -2.69 -3.98
C ILE A 153 12.11 -3.61 -3.83
N GLY A 154 12.16 -4.80 -4.41
CA GLY A 154 11.13 -5.83 -4.31
C GLY A 154 11.67 -7.09 -3.65
N ILE A 155 10.96 -7.60 -2.65
CA ILE A 155 11.29 -8.88 -1.99
C ILE A 155 10.14 -9.86 -2.25
N VAL A 156 10.44 -11.03 -2.81
CA VAL A 156 9.47 -12.12 -2.95
C VAL A 156 9.92 -13.31 -2.11
N THR A 157 9.12 -13.66 -1.11
CA THR A 157 9.52 -14.68 -0.14
C THR A 157 9.33 -16.10 -0.64
N ASN A 158 8.17 -16.42 -1.22
CA ASN A 158 7.86 -17.74 -1.79
C ASN A 158 6.55 -17.73 -2.59
N VAL A 159 6.36 -18.77 -3.40
CA VAL A 159 5.13 -19.08 -4.12
C VAL A 159 4.56 -20.39 -3.61
N GLY A 160 3.63 -20.33 -2.67
CA GLY A 160 2.87 -21.48 -2.17
C GLY A 160 1.50 -21.60 -2.87
N THR A 161 0.57 -22.28 -2.20
CA THR A 161 -0.79 -22.56 -2.72
C THR A 161 -1.85 -21.60 -2.19
N SER A 162 -1.47 -20.54 -1.46
CA SER A 162 -2.43 -19.52 -0.98
C SER A 162 -3.15 -18.86 -2.15
N HIS A 163 -4.48 -18.77 -2.07
CA HIS A 163 -5.36 -18.23 -3.12
C HIS A 163 -5.46 -19.08 -4.40
N ILE A 164 -5.03 -20.35 -4.38
CA ILE A 164 -5.11 -21.24 -5.54
C ILE A 164 -6.54 -21.45 -6.03
N GLY A 165 -7.52 -21.40 -5.12
CA GLY A 165 -8.95 -21.49 -5.48
C GLY A 165 -9.46 -20.32 -6.34
N ILE A 166 -8.76 -19.18 -6.33
CA ILE A 166 -9.11 -18.00 -7.14
C ILE A 166 -8.25 -17.96 -8.41
N LEU A 167 -6.95 -18.22 -8.27
CA LEU A 167 -5.99 -18.11 -9.36
C LEU A 167 -5.84 -19.40 -10.21
N GLY A 168 -6.35 -20.51 -9.72
CA GLY A 168 -6.44 -21.79 -10.44
C GLY A 168 -5.15 -22.62 -10.39
N SER A 169 -3.96 -22.02 -10.37
CA SER A 169 -2.69 -22.75 -10.33
C SER A 169 -1.59 -21.99 -9.58
N GLN A 170 -0.52 -22.70 -9.25
CA GLN A 170 0.67 -22.12 -8.59
C GLN A 170 1.44 -21.21 -9.57
N GLU A 171 1.47 -21.53 -10.85
CA GLU A 171 2.04 -20.70 -11.91
C GLU A 171 1.33 -19.33 -11.98
N ASN A 172 0.01 -19.33 -11.84
CA ASN A 172 -0.77 -18.10 -11.82
C ASN A 172 -0.51 -17.29 -10.54
N ILE A 173 -0.31 -17.95 -9.40
CA ILE A 173 0.12 -17.28 -8.16
C ILE A 173 1.51 -16.65 -8.34
N ALA A 174 2.43 -17.36 -9.01
CA ALA A 174 3.74 -16.83 -9.33
C ALA A 174 3.66 -15.60 -10.22
N LYS A 175 2.87 -15.64 -11.30
CA LYS A 175 2.63 -14.48 -12.19
C LYS A 175 2.07 -13.28 -11.44
N ALA A 176 1.07 -13.49 -10.58
CA ALA A 176 0.50 -12.39 -9.80
C ALA A 176 1.51 -11.77 -8.81
N LYS A 177 2.46 -12.55 -8.28
CA LYS A 177 3.53 -12.02 -7.42
C LYS A 177 4.67 -11.38 -8.21
N ALA A 178 4.93 -11.85 -9.44
CA ALA A 178 5.93 -11.26 -10.33
C ALA A 178 5.60 -9.81 -10.70
N GLU A 179 4.33 -9.39 -10.62
CA GLU A 179 3.90 -8.00 -10.78
C GLU A 179 4.73 -7.01 -9.93
N LEU A 180 5.22 -7.44 -8.74
CA LEU A 180 6.13 -6.60 -7.94
C LEU A 180 7.47 -6.36 -8.64
N ILE A 181 8.06 -7.40 -9.21
CA ILE A 181 9.36 -7.33 -9.88
C ILE A 181 9.24 -6.57 -11.20
N GLU A 182 8.15 -6.81 -11.94
CA GLU A 182 7.84 -6.12 -13.20
C GLU A 182 7.62 -4.62 -13.01
N ALA A 183 7.15 -4.21 -11.84
CA ALA A 183 6.91 -2.80 -11.49
C ALA A 183 8.15 -2.06 -11.00
N LEU A 184 9.26 -2.74 -10.74
CA LEU A 184 10.50 -2.09 -10.29
C LEU A 184 11.14 -1.28 -11.42
N PRO A 185 11.77 -0.14 -11.13
CA PRO A 185 12.55 0.58 -12.11
C PRO A 185 13.79 -0.24 -12.56
N LYS A 186 14.32 0.06 -13.73
CA LYS A 186 15.46 -0.65 -14.31
C LYS A 186 16.74 -0.60 -13.46
N ASP A 187 16.88 0.40 -12.61
CA ASP A 187 17.94 0.56 -11.62
C ASP A 187 17.54 0.04 -10.22
N GLY A 188 16.36 -0.60 -10.11
CA GLY A 188 15.86 -1.18 -8.89
C GLY A 188 16.57 -2.46 -8.48
N THR A 189 16.16 -3.01 -7.33
CA THR A 189 16.74 -4.26 -6.80
C THR A 189 15.65 -5.27 -6.50
N ALA A 190 15.74 -6.47 -7.08
CA ALA A 190 14.92 -7.64 -6.75
C ALA A 190 15.68 -8.54 -5.77
N ILE A 191 15.06 -8.87 -4.63
CA ILE A 191 15.61 -9.79 -3.63
C ILE A 191 14.72 -11.04 -3.63
N LEU A 192 15.25 -12.15 -4.11
CA LEU A 192 14.50 -13.32 -4.48
C LEU A 192 14.97 -14.57 -3.71
N ASN A 193 14.01 -15.37 -3.25
CA ASN A 193 14.31 -16.66 -2.65
C ASN A 193 14.82 -17.64 -3.73
N GLY A 194 16.11 -17.99 -3.67
CA GLY A 194 16.76 -18.88 -4.62
C GLY A 194 16.35 -20.35 -4.48
N ASP A 195 15.77 -20.75 -3.37
CA ASP A 195 15.29 -22.12 -3.12
C ASP A 195 13.89 -22.38 -3.71
N ASP A 196 13.17 -21.29 -4.07
CA ASP A 196 11.86 -21.39 -4.72
C ASP A 196 12.01 -21.18 -6.24
N PRO A 197 11.77 -22.22 -7.08
CA PRO A 197 12.00 -22.12 -8.52
C PRO A 197 11.12 -21.08 -9.20
N PHE A 198 9.89 -20.85 -8.71
CA PHE A 198 9.02 -19.80 -9.25
C PHE A 198 9.54 -18.42 -8.93
N VAL A 199 10.04 -18.20 -7.70
CA VAL A 199 10.59 -16.91 -7.29
C VAL A 199 11.90 -16.64 -8.01
N LYS A 200 12.78 -17.64 -8.09
CA LYS A 200 14.05 -17.53 -8.81
C LYS A 200 13.87 -17.11 -10.27
N ALA A 201 12.90 -17.72 -10.95
CA ALA A 201 12.61 -17.41 -12.37
C ALA A 201 12.11 -15.96 -12.59
N MET A 202 11.57 -15.28 -11.56
CA MET A 202 11.18 -13.87 -11.69
C MET A 202 12.37 -12.95 -11.95
N GLY A 203 13.59 -13.37 -11.59
CA GLY A 203 14.81 -12.62 -11.84
C GLY A 203 15.35 -12.70 -13.26
N ASP A 204 14.93 -13.70 -14.06
CA ASP A 204 15.51 -13.96 -15.38
C ASP A 204 15.22 -12.86 -16.40
N SER A 205 14.10 -12.15 -16.25
CA SER A 205 13.67 -11.06 -17.13
C SER A 205 13.87 -9.67 -16.54
N PHE A 206 14.35 -9.57 -15.29
CA PHE A 206 14.54 -8.28 -14.64
C PHE A 206 15.88 -7.65 -15.05
N GLU A 207 15.83 -6.43 -15.60
CA GLU A 207 17.02 -5.72 -16.09
C GLU A 207 17.87 -5.08 -14.98
N GLY A 208 17.32 -4.95 -13.75
CA GLY A 208 17.99 -4.33 -12.61
C GLY A 208 18.86 -5.32 -11.82
N ARG A 209 19.16 -4.96 -10.59
CA ARG A 209 19.98 -5.79 -9.70
C ARG A 209 19.17 -6.93 -9.10
N VAL A 210 19.63 -8.18 -9.29
CA VAL A 210 19.05 -9.36 -8.63
C VAL A 210 19.96 -9.83 -7.48
N ILE A 211 19.39 -10.03 -6.31
CA ILE A 211 20.03 -10.64 -5.14
C ILE A 211 19.24 -11.90 -4.78
N SER A 212 19.88 -13.04 -4.76
CA SER A 212 19.30 -14.31 -4.32
C SER A 212 19.73 -14.63 -2.89
N TYR A 213 18.83 -15.17 -2.08
CA TYR A 213 19.11 -15.67 -0.74
C TYR A 213 18.53 -17.07 -0.56
#